data_f748cbb3923d552b60b869c607c2cedc
#
_entry.id   f748cbb3923d552b60b869c607c2cedc
#
_cell.length_a   1.000
_cell.length_b   1.000
_cell.length_c   1.000
_cell.angle_alpha   90.00
_cell.angle_beta   90.00
_cell.angle_gamma   90.00
#
_symmetry.space_group_name_H-M   'P 1'
#
loop_
_entity.id
_entity.type
_entity.pdbx_description
1 polymer ?
#
loop_
_entity_poly.entity_id
_entity_poly.type
_entity_poly.pdbx_seq_one_letter_code
_entity_poly.pdbx_strand_id
1 'polypeptide(L)'
;EAASGKGDNSVLLNLDRCRLDIRLHDKIPFTEKADRVIFRGSVKSSEQRRRFIETFRDNPRIDTADTRSGHSAQETGTAKQITLYAHLGSKFIMTFEGNDIASNIRWVMSTNSIAVMPRPRNESWFMEGRLRPGYHYIEVRDDYSDLEEKIDYYIAHPEQAQQIIDHANDFARQFYDSRRERFISLLVMKKYFEKTGQLPPTNR
;
A
#
# COMPACT_ATOMS: atom_id res chain seq x y z
N GLU A 1 0.51 -2.64 17.07
CA GLU A 1 0.58 -3.90 17.84
C GLU A 1 0.69 -5.02 16.83
N ALA A 2 1.88 -5.65 16.72
CA ALA A 2 2.01 -6.92 16.05
C ALA A 2 0.98 -7.87 16.63
N ALA A 3 0.30 -8.65 15.77
CA ALA A 3 -0.71 -9.59 16.22
C ALA A 3 -0.18 -10.37 17.43
N SER A 4 -0.71 -10.06 18.58
CA SER A 4 -0.26 -10.61 19.86
C SER A 4 -0.46 -12.13 19.88
N GLY A 5 0.58 -12.87 20.17
CA GLY A 5 0.46 -14.22 20.69
C GLY A 5 1.26 -15.33 20.01
N LYS A 6 1.86 -15.13 18.83
CA LYS A 6 2.75 -16.16 18.22
C LYS A 6 4.05 -15.60 17.62
N GLY A 7 4.35 -14.33 17.81
CA GLY A 7 5.45 -13.65 17.15
C GLY A 7 6.41 -12.85 18.03
N ASP A 8 6.32 -12.96 19.36
CA ASP A 8 7.11 -12.12 20.29
C ASP A 8 8.63 -12.22 20.09
N ASN A 9 9.10 -13.29 19.42
CA ASN A 9 10.50 -13.50 19.06
C ASN A 9 10.73 -13.46 17.52
N SER A 10 9.74 -13.04 16.74
CA SER A 10 9.88 -12.95 15.29
C SER A 10 10.64 -11.69 14.91
N VAL A 11 11.44 -11.80 13.83
CA VAL A 11 12.21 -10.69 13.28
C VAL A 11 11.88 -10.54 11.81
N LEU A 12 11.48 -9.33 11.42
CA LEU A 12 11.28 -8.99 10.02
C LEU A 12 12.65 -8.74 9.36
N LEU A 13 12.87 -9.41 8.24
CA LEU A 13 14.06 -9.21 7.41
C LEU A 13 13.68 -8.64 6.04
N ASN A 14 14.52 -7.77 5.50
CA ASN A 14 14.31 -7.16 4.19
C ASN A 14 14.82 -8.08 3.06
N LEU A 15 14.14 -9.20 2.82
CA LEU A 15 14.55 -10.24 1.89
C LEU A 15 13.99 -10.05 0.47
N ASP A 16 12.76 -9.57 0.33
CA ASP A 16 12.07 -9.42 -0.97
C ASP A 16 12.18 -7.99 -1.51
N ARG A 17 13.35 -7.66 -2.05
CA ARG A 17 13.58 -6.35 -2.66
C ARG A 17 13.02 -6.22 -4.07
N CYS A 18 12.99 -7.30 -4.83
CA CYS A 18 12.60 -7.24 -6.25
C CYS A 18 11.12 -6.94 -6.43
N ARG A 19 10.25 -7.48 -5.59
CA ARG A 19 8.80 -7.32 -5.70
C ARG A 19 8.27 -6.07 -5.00
N LEU A 20 8.86 -5.71 -3.87
CA LEU A 20 8.35 -4.66 -3.00
C LEU A 20 9.05 -3.30 -3.18
N ASP A 21 10.23 -3.26 -3.82
CA ASP A 21 11.01 -2.03 -4.01
C ASP A 21 10.75 -1.37 -5.38
N ILE A 22 9.47 -1.34 -5.78
CA ILE A 22 9.04 -0.69 -7.02
C ILE A 22 8.92 0.81 -6.77
N ARG A 23 9.56 1.61 -7.62
CA ARG A 23 9.44 3.07 -7.64
C ARG A 23 8.91 3.50 -8.98
N LEU A 24 7.90 4.34 -8.97
CA LEU A 24 7.36 4.92 -10.18
C LEU A 24 7.76 6.39 -10.25
N HIS A 25 8.16 6.81 -11.44
CA HIS A 25 8.42 8.22 -11.70
C HIS A 25 7.12 8.86 -12.19
N ASP A 26 6.34 9.38 -11.27
CA ASP A 26 5.07 10.03 -11.54
C ASP A 26 5.28 11.53 -11.79
N LYS A 27 5.03 11.97 -13.04
CA LYS A 27 5.15 13.38 -13.44
C LYS A 27 3.81 14.10 -13.49
N ILE A 28 2.69 13.39 -13.25
CA ILE A 28 1.36 13.96 -13.35
C ILE A 28 1.02 14.62 -12.00
N PRO A 29 0.82 15.95 -11.94
CA PRO A 29 0.35 16.59 -10.72
C PRO A 29 -0.99 16.03 -10.26
N PHE A 30 -1.24 16.01 -8.95
CA PHE A 30 -2.50 15.50 -8.39
C PHE A 30 -3.72 16.19 -9.03
N THR A 31 -3.65 17.49 -9.25
CA THR A 31 -4.74 18.29 -9.83
C THR A 31 -5.08 17.95 -11.26
N GLU A 32 -4.14 17.37 -12.00
CA GLU A 32 -4.33 16.97 -13.41
C GLU A 32 -4.81 15.52 -13.57
N LYS A 33 -4.83 14.76 -12.49
CA LYS A 33 -5.33 13.38 -12.48
C LYS A 33 -6.86 13.34 -12.46
N ALA A 34 -7.43 12.25 -12.97
CA ALA A 34 -8.87 12.03 -12.94
C ALA A 34 -9.39 11.90 -11.50
N ASP A 35 -10.58 12.49 -11.25
CA ASP A 35 -11.29 12.45 -9.96
C ASP A 35 -11.93 11.08 -9.72
N ARG A 36 -11.10 10.05 -9.63
CA ARG A 36 -11.55 8.67 -9.46
C ARG A 36 -10.65 7.88 -8.52
N VAL A 37 -11.23 6.83 -7.97
CA VAL A 37 -10.51 5.75 -7.28
C VAL A 37 -10.24 4.63 -8.28
N ILE A 38 -9.05 4.04 -8.22
CA ILE A 38 -8.73 2.86 -9.02
C ILE A 38 -8.28 1.70 -8.12
N PHE A 39 -8.76 0.49 -8.46
CA PHE A 39 -8.30 -0.76 -7.87
C PHE A 39 -8.14 -1.84 -8.95
N ARG A 40 -7.00 -2.51 -8.96
CA ARG A 40 -6.75 -3.72 -9.74
C ARG A 40 -6.03 -4.72 -8.86
N GLY A 41 -6.65 -5.87 -8.62
CA GLY A 41 -6.05 -6.90 -7.78
C GLY A 41 -6.82 -8.21 -7.82
N SER A 42 -6.15 -9.30 -7.42
CA SER A 42 -6.82 -10.59 -7.29
C SER A 42 -7.69 -10.63 -6.03
N VAL A 43 -8.91 -11.14 -6.16
CA VAL A 43 -9.84 -11.34 -5.05
C VAL A 43 -9.81 -12.76 -4.49
N LYS A 44 -8.95 -13.64 -5.02
CA LYS A 44 -8.98 -15.09 -4.73
C LYS A 44 -8.94 -15.41 -3.23
N SER A 45 -8.18 -14.67 -2.45
CA SER A 45 -7.93 -14.94 -1.03
C SER A 45 -8.31 -13.77 -0.12
N SER A 46 -9.07 -12.79 -0.61
CA SER A 46 -9.43 -11.61 0.16
C SER A 46 -10.90 -11.27 -0.01
N GLU A 47 -11.66 -11.54 1.03
CA GLU A 47 -13.09 -11.17 1.12
C GLU A 47 -13.26 -9.65 1.04
N GLN A 48 -12.36 -8.90 1.65
CA GLN A 48 -12.35 -7.45 1.62
C GLN A 48 -12.29 -6.89 0.19
N ARG A 49 -11.40 -7.46 -0.66
CA ARG A 49 -11.27 -7.06 -2.06
C ARG A 49 -12.51 -7.44 -2.89
N ARG A 50 -13.08 -8.62 -2.63
CA ARG A 50 -14.31 -9.07 -3.30
C ARG A 50 -15.46 -8.14 -2.98
N ARG A 51 -15.70 -7.87 -1.70
CA ARG A 51 -16.73 -6.95 -1.23
C ARG A 51 -16.57 -5.56 -1.87
N PHE A 52 -15.35 -5.03 -1.94
CA PHE A 52 -15.09 -3.74 -2.57
C PHE A 52 -15.52 -3.73 -4.05
N ILE A 53 -15.10 -4.73 -4.82
CA ILE A 53 -15.47 -4.83 -6.24
C ILE A 53 -16.99 -4.98 -6.41
N GLU A 54 -17.63 -5.80 -5.60
CA GLU A 54 -19.08 -5.99 -5.66
C GLU A 54 -19.85 -4.72 -5.31
N THR A 55 -19.41 -4.00 -4.27
CA THR A 55 -20.04 -2.76 -3.83
C THR A 55 -19.97 -1.65 -4.87
N PHE A 56 -18.84 -1.55 -5.58
CA PHE A 56 -18.57 -0.40 -6.47
C PHE A 56 -18.53 -0.75 -7.97
N ARG A 57 -18.97 -1.94 -8.36
CA ARG A 57 -18.92 -2.43 -9.74
C ARG A 57 -19.48 -1.44 -10.76
N ASP A 58 -20.61 -0.82 -10.44
CA ASP A 58 -21.35 0.06 -11.33
C ASP A 58 -21.14 1.56 -11.02
N ASN A 59 -20.18 1.88 -10.14
CA ASN A 59 -19.89 3.26 -9.78
C ASN A 59 -18.91 3.88 -10.81
N PRO A 60 -19.33 4.92 -11.54
CA PRO A 60 -18.50 5.51 -12.61
C PRO A 60 -17.21 6.18 -12.10
N ARG A 61 -17.15 6.51 -10.81
CA ARG A 61 -15.99 7.16 -10.18
C ARG A 61 -15.01 6.17 -9.55
N ILE A 62 -15.39 4.90 -9.45
CA ILE A 62 -14.58 3.86 -8.81
C ILE A 62 -14.29 2.76 -9.82
N ASP A 63 -13.14 2.88 -10.47
CA ASP A 63 -12.67 1.93 -11.48
C ASP A 63 -12.06 0.70 -10.79
N THR A 64 -12.87 -0.33 -10.62
CA THR A 64 -12.48 -1.54 -9.88
C THR A 64 -12.60 -2.81 -10.72
N ALA A 65 -11.61 -3.72 -10.61
CA ALA A 65 -11.71 -5.02 -11.25
C ALA A 65 -10.80 -6.09 -10.63
N ASP A 66 -11.28 -7.35 -10.73
CA ASP A 66 -10.49 -8.56 -10.43
C ASP A 66 -9.52 -8.84 -11.59
N THR A 67 -8.24 -8.96 -11.28
CA THR A 67 -7.17 -9.23 -12.26
C THR A 67 -6.88 -10.70 -12.46
N ARG A 68 -7.70 -11.61 -11.93
CA ARG A 68 -7.54 -13.04 -12.22
C ARG A 68 -7.67 -13.29 -13.72
N SER A 69 -6.59 -13.74 -14.30
CA SER A 69 -6.48 -14.04 -15.72
C SER A 69 -7.42 -15.16 -16.18
N GLY A 70 -7.97 -15.02 -17.37
CA GLY A 70 -8.29 -16.15 -18.21
C GLY A 70 -9.76 -16.42 -18.49
N HIS A 71 -10.73 -15.71 -17.95
CA HIS A 71 -12.13 -15.82 -18.35
C HIS A 71 -12.66 -14.48 -18.85
N SER A 72 -13.49 -14.54 -19.87
CA SER A 72 -13.97 -13.38 -20.61
C SER A 72 -14.42 -12.23 -19.70
N ALA A 73 -13.93 -11.04 -19.99
CA ALA A 73 -14.21 -9.80 -19.25
C ALA A 73 -15.72 -9.45 -19.14
N GLN A 74 -16.58 -10.19 -19.85
CA GLN A 74 -18.02 -9.94 -19.92
C GLN A 74 -18.86 -10.63 -18.85
N GLU A 75 -18.36 -11.73 -18.24
CA GLU A 75 -19.19 -12.51 -17.31
C GLU A 75 -18.91 -12.28 -15.83
N THR A 76 -17.74 -11.73 -15.46
CA THR A 76 -17.33 -11.64 -14.06
C THR A 76 -16.82 -10.26 -13.63
N GLY A 77 -16.88 -9.23 -14.47
CA GLY A 77 -16.23 -7.93 -14.17
C GLY A 77 -14.71 -8.03 -14.08
N THR A 78 -14.12 -9.07 -14.70
CA THR A 78 -12.66 -9.21 -14.79
C THR A 78 -12.16 -8.28 -15.88
N ALA A 79 -11.40 -7.27 -15.49
CA ALA A 79 -10.75 -6.38 -16.44
C ALA A 79 -9.35 -6.88 -16.75
N LYS A 80 -8.92 -6.61 -17.96
CA LYS A 80 -7.54 -6.81 -18.39
C LYS A 80 -6.58 -6.17 -17.38
N GLN A 81 -5.49 -6.86 -17.05
CA GLN A 81 -4.41 -6.26 -16.28
C GLN A 81 -3.95 -4.96 -16.95
N ILE A 82 -3.82 -3.92 -16.16
CA ILE A 82 -3.27 -2.65 -16.60
C ILE A 82 -1.87 -2.45 -16.02
N THR A 83 -1.06 -1.64 -16.68
CA THR A 83 0.27 -1.33 -16.18
C THR A 83 0.20 -0.52 -14.89
N LEU A 84 1.26 -0.54 -14.08
CA LEU A 84 1.32 0.32 -12.89
C LEU A 84 1.21 1.82 -13.29
N TYR A 85 1.79 2.20 -14.43
CA TYR A 85 1.68 3.57 -14.93
C TYR A 85 0.26 3.99 -15.31
N ALA A 86 -0.60 3.06 -15.71
CA ALA A 86 -2.00 3.37 -15.99
C ALA A 86 -2.79 3.76 -14.73
N HIS A 87 -2.36 3.31 -13.54
CA HIS A 87 -2.95 3.76 -12.28
C HIS A 87 -2.67 5.24 -11.99
N LEU A 88 -1.54 5.78 -12.48
CA LEU A 88 -1.10 7.15 -12.19
C LEU A 88 -2.02 8.23 -12.76
N GLY A 89 -2.92 7.88 -13.69
CA GLY A 89 -3.96 8.79 -14.19
C GLY A 89 -5.11 9.03 -13.19
N SER A 90 -5.13 8.36 -12.04
CA SER A 90 -6.18 8.47 -11.03
C SER A 90 -5.67 9.18 -9.77
N LYS A 91 -6.48 10.06 -9.17
CA LYS A 91 -6.13 10.76 -7.92
C LYS A 91 -5.96 9.81 -6.75
N PHE A 92 -6.79 8.77 -6.69
CA PHE A 92 -6.84 7.85 -5.55
C PHE A 92 -6.59 6.42 -6.00
N ILE A 93 -5.71 5.73 -5.27
CA ILE A 93 -5.40 4.32 -5.54
C ILE A 93 -5.76 3.50 -4.32
N MET A 94 -6.73 2.60 -4.50
CA MET A 94 -7.15 1.72 -3.41
C MET A 94 -6.07 0.68 -3.11
N THR A 95 -5.80 0.52 -1.84
CA THR A 95 -4.73 -0.31 -1.31
C THR A 95 -5.32 -1.29 -0.31
N PHE A 96 -5.21 -2.59 -0.58
CA PHE A 96 -5.76 -3.63 0.29
C PHE A 96 -4.71 -4.63 0.71
N GLU A 97 -4.74 -4.99 1.98
CA GLU A 97 -4.06 -6.19 2.43
C GLU A 97 -4.59 -7.42 1.69
N GLY A 98 -3.72 -8.40 1.51
CA GLY A 98 -4.06 -9.69 0.92
C GLY A 98 -4.02 -10.79 1.97
N ASN A 99 -3.13 -11.78 1.76
CA ASN A 99 -2.81 -12.78 2.78
C ASN A 99 -1.95 -12.17 3.90
N ASP A 100 -1.27 -11.06 3.57
CA ASP A 100 -0.37 -10.28 4.42
C ASP A 100 -0.55 -8.79 4.12
N ILE A 101 0.52 -8.06 4.02
CA ILE A 101 0.53 -6.64 3.70
C ILE A 101 -0.05 -6.31 2.32
N ALA A 102 -0.39 -5.04 2.12
CA ALA A 102 -0.74 -4.48 0.82
C ALA A 102 0.51 -4.21 -0.03
N SER A 103 0.80 -5.09 -0.98
CA SER A 103 2.03 -5.01 -1.79
C SER A 103 2.18 -3.75 -2.64
N ASN A 104 1.07 -3.05 -2.93
CA ASN A 104 1.08 -1.83 -3.73
C ASN A 104 1.35 -0.54 -2.92
N ILE A 105 1.27 -0.57 -1.59
CA ILE A 105 1.38 0.64 -0.77
C ILE A 105 2.69 1.39 -1.00
N ARG A 106 3.82 0.68 -1.15
CA ARG A 106 5.14 1.29 -1.29
C ARG A 106 5.25 2.15 -2.55
N TRP A 107 4.81 1.61 -3.70
CA TRP A 107 4.89 2.39 -4.93
C TRP A 107 3.82 3.47 -4.99
N VAL A 108 2.61 3.25 -4.43
CA VAL A 108 1.58 4.29 -4.36
C VAL A 108 2.09 5.49 -3.58
N MET A 109 2.70 5.26 -2.41
CA MET A 109 3.27 6.33 -1.56
C MET A 109 4.52 7.00 -2.16
N SER A 110 5.00 6.57 -3.33
CA SER A 110 6.06 7.23 -4.08
C SER A 110 5.56 8.04 -5.28
N THR A 111 4.25 8.20 -5.42
CA THR A 111 3.59 8.87 -6.56
C THR A 111 2.85 10.13 -6.12
N ASN A 112 2.26 10.82 -7.09
CA ASN A 112 1.36 11.96 -6.86
C ASN A 112 -0.11 11.53 -6.76
N SER A 113 -0.38 10.26 -6.45
CA SER A 113 -1.71 9.74 -6.12
C SER A 113 -1.78 9.42 -4.64
N ILE A 114 -2.96 9.47 -4.06
CA ILE A 114 -3.15 9.18 -2.63
C ILE A 114 -3.54 7.71 -2.45
N ALA A 115 -2.86 7.04 -1.53
CA ALA A 115 -3.27 5.72 -1.07
C ALA A 115 -4.56 5.85 -0.26
N VAL A 116 -5.59 5.05 -0.61
CA VAL A 116 -6.83 4.93 0.15
C VAL A 116 -6.93 3.50 0.66
N MET A 117 -7.14 3.32 1.95
CA MET A 117 -7.17 1.98 2.53
C MET A 117 -7.85 1.96 3.90
N PRO A 118 -8.44 0.85 4.32
CA PRO A 118 -8.72 0.59 5.72
C PRO A 118 -7.43 0.57 6.54
N ARG A 119 -7.55 0.69 7.84
CA ARG A 119 -6.39 0.69 8.73
C ARG A 119 -5.54 -0.58 8.55
N PRO A 120 -4.22 -0.46 8.28
CA PRO A 120 -3.33 -1.61 8.16
C PRO A 120 -3.32 -2.46 9.44
N ARG A 121 -3.33 -3.78 9.27
CA ARG A 121 -3.31 -4.77 10.37
C ARG A 121 -2.03 -5.58 10.39
N ASN A 122 -1.36 -5.65 9.24
CA ASN A 122 -0.09 -6.35 9.08
C ASN A 122 1.04 -5.35 8.90
N GLU A 123 2.22 -5.73 9.32
CA GLU A 123 3.43 -4.92 9.24
C GLU A 123 4.54 -5.66 8.49
N SER A 124 5.24 -4.94 7.63
CA SER A 124 6.43 -5.40 6.93
C SER A 124 7.64 -4.54 7.28
N TRP A 125 8.74 -4.75 6.54
CA TRP A 125 9.89 -3.85 6.61
C TRP A 125 9.55 -2.39 6.30
N PHE A 126 8.43 -2.12 5.65
CA PHE A 126 7.95 -0.77 5.36
C PHE A 126 7.35 -0.07 6.58
N MET A 127 7.18 -0.77 7.70
CA MET A 127 6.68 -0.24 8.97
C MET A 127 5.28 0.39 8.84
N GLU A 128 4.32 -0.34 8.27
CA GLU A 128 2.94 0.10 8.03
C GLU A 128 2.25 0.57 9.32
N GLY A 129 2.61 0.00 10.48
CA GLY A 129 2.11 0.45 11.79
C GLY A 129 2.50 1.88 12.18
N ARG A 130 3.44 2.51 11.47
CA ARG A 130 3.83 3.92 11.67
C ARG A 130 3.06 4.89 10.77
N LEU A 131 2.28 4.39 9.83
CA LEU A 131 1.44 5.20 8.97
C LEU A 131 0.31 5.84 9.78
N ARG A 132 0.05 7.11 9.52
CA ARG A 132 -0.98 7.88 10.21
C ARG A 132 -2.06 8.29 9.22
N PRO A 133 -3.36 7.98 9.51
CA PRO A 133 -4.48 8.42 8.68
C PRO A 133 -4.58 9.94 8.63
N GLY A 134 -5.01 10.47 7.49
CA GLY A 134 -5.09 11.91 7.22
C GLY A 134 -3.74 12.62 7.12
N TYR A 135 -2.63 11.87 7.28
CA TYR A 135 -1.27 12.40 7.19
C TYR A 135 -0.44 11.67 6.12
N HIS A 136 -0.52 10.35 6.03
CA HIS A 136 0.21 9.56 5.02
C HIS A 136 -0.73 8.91 4.00
N TYR A 137 -2.00 8.74 4.33
CA TYR A 137 -3.00 8.07 3.50
C TYR A 137 -4.41 8.48 3.94
N ILE A 138 -5.40 8.19 3.12
CA ILE A 138 -6.82 8.34 3.47
C ILE A 138 -7.31 7.01 4.05
N GLU A 139 -7.64 7.01 5.35
CA GLU A 139 -8.27 5.86 5.98
C GLU A 139 -9.76 5.82 5.66
N VAL A 140 -10.26 4.65 5.27
CA VAL A 140 -11.67 4.38 5.07
C VAL A 140 -12.14 3.28 5.99
N ARG A 141 -13.43 3.25 6.29
CA ARG A 141 -14.05 2.17 7.06
C ARG A 141 -13.91 0.82 6.35
N ASP A 142 -13.96 -0.27 7.09
CA ASP A 142 -13.91 -1.62 6.54
C ASP A 142 -15.12 -1.94 5.62
N ASP A 143 -16.21 -1.21 5.75
CA ASP A 143 -17.41 -1.33 4.89
C ASP A 143 -17.43 -0.33 3.73
N TYR A 144 -16.42 0.56 3.65
CA TYR A 144 -16.25 1.60 2.62
C TYR A 144 -17.35 2.66 2.59
N SER A 145 -18.22 2.73 3.59
CA SER A 145 -19.37 3.63 3.62
C SER A 145 -19.01 5.11 3.59
N ASP A 146 -17.77 5.46 3.93
CA ASP A 146 -17.23 6.83 3.95
C ASP A 146 -16.28 7.15 2.78
N LEU A 147 -16.13 6.22 1.82
CA LEU A 147 -15.17 6.39 0.73
C LEU A 147 -15.50 7.60 -0.14
N GLU A 148 -16.74 7.71 -0.63
CA GLU A 148 -17.12 8.79 -1.56
C GLU A 148 -17.06 10.15 -0.89
N GLU A 149 -17.51 10.28 0.36
CA GLU A 149 -17.41 11.51 1.15
C GLU A 149 -15.94 11.96 1.27
N LYS A 150 -15.04 11.03 1.57
CA LYS A 150 -13.61 11.34 1.73
C LYS A 150 -12.93 11.74 0.42
N ILE A 151 -13.20 11.04 -0.67
CA ILE A 151 -12.62 11.45 -1.96
C ILE A 151 -13.15 12.81 -2.42
N ASP A 152 -14.44 13.11 -2.19
CA ASP A 152 -15.03 14.42 -2.50
C ASP A 152 -14.36 15.52 -1.68
N TYR A 153 -14.12 15.28 -0.41
CA TYR A 153 -13.39 16.21 0.45
C TYR A 153 -12.02 16.57 -0.11
N TYR A 154 -11.20 15.56 -0.47
CA TYR A 154 -9.84 15.82 -0.97
C TYR A 154 -9.80 16.32 -2.43
N ILE A 155 -10.83 16.09 -3.22
CA ILE A 155 -10.99 16.74 -4.53
C ILE A 155 -11.25 18.24 -4.34
N ALA A 156 -12.09 18.60 -3.37
CA ALA A 156 -12.41 19.99 -3.04
C ALA A 156 -11.27 20.72 -2.32
N HIS A 157 -10.33 19.98 -1.70
CA HIS A 157 -9.21 20.55 -0.91
C HIS A 157 -7.86 20.04 -1.43
N PRO A 158 -7.45 20.40 -2.65
CA PRO A 158 -6.25 19.85 -3.29
C PRO A 158 -4.94 20.18 -2.53
N GLU A 159 -4.89 21.28 -1.77
CA GLU A 159 -3.75 21.62 -0.92
C GLU A 159 -3.58 20.62 0.23
N GLN A 160 -4.65 20.12 0.81
CA GLN A 160 -4.60 19.10 1.87
C GLN A 160 -4.27 17.72 1.27
N ALA A 161 -4.78 17.43 0.07
CA ALA A 161 -4.40 16.26 -0.69
C ALA A 161 -2.89 16.24 -0.98
N GLN A 162 -2.32 17.38 -1.40
CA GLN A 162 -0.89 17.52 -1.64
C GLN A 162 -0.06 17.31 -0.37
N GLN A 163 -0.51 17.79 0.79
CA GLN A 163 0.16 17.53 2.06
C GLN A 163 0.26 16.05 2.38
N ILE A 164 -0.82 15.27 2.16
CA ILE A 164 -0.79 13.82 2.33
C ILE A 164 0.23 13.18 1.38
N ILE A 165 0.25 13.60 0.11
CA ILE A 165 1.19 13.12 -0.89
C ILE A 165 2.63 13.40 -0.47
N ASP A 166 2.92 14.62 -0.03
CA ASP A 166 4.26 15.03 0.40
C ASP A 166 4.73 14.19 1.60
N HIS A 167 3.90 14.03 2.61
CA HIS A 167 4.21 13.20 3.78
C HIS A 167 4.37 11.71 3.42
N ALA A 168 3.53 11.18 2.52
CA ALA A 168 3.64 9.81 2.03
C ALA A 168 4.96 9.59 1.29
N ASN A 169 5.32 10.52 0.40
CA ASN A 169 6.58 10.51 -0.34
C ASN A 169 7.79 10.59 0.60
N ASP A 170 7.75 11.45 1.62
CA ASP A 170 8.82 11.55 2.61
C ASP A 170 8.95 10.28 3.45
N PHE A 171 7.83 9.67 3.83
CA PHE A 171 7.84 8.38 4.50
C PHE A 171 8.45 7.28 3.62
N ALA A 172 8.04 7.18 2.35
CA ALA A 172 8.56 6.19 1.44
C ALA A 172 10.06 6.39 1.12
N ARG A 173 10.50 7.65 1.03
CA ARG A 173 11.90 8.02 0.70
C ARG A 173 12.92 7.46 1.68
N GLN A 174 12.57 7.28 2.96
CA GLN A 174 13.48 6.70 3.94
C GLN A 174 13.98 5.30 3.57
N PHE A 175 13.23 4.55 2.75
CA PHE A 175 13.58 3.19 2.31
C PHE A 175 14.38 3.15 1.00
N TYR A 176 14.71 4.31 0.40
CA TYR A 176 15.34 4.37 -0.91
C TYR A 176 16.86 4.25 -0.89
N ASP A 177 17.49 4.49 0.24
CA ASP A 177 18.93 4.27 0.40
C ASP A 177 19.23 2.78 0.59
N SER A 178 19.54 2.12 -0.52
CA SER A 178 19.82 0.68 -0.52
C SER A 178 21.04 0.29 0.32
N ARG A 179 22.01 1.18 0.52
CA ARG A 179 23.19 0.93 1.37
C ARG A 179 22.77 0.97 2.84
N ARG A 180 22.02 2.00 3.23
CA ARG A 180 21.47 2.12 4.58
C ARG A 180 20.56 0.96 4.92
N GLU A 181 19.64 0.60 4.03
CA GLU A 181 18.71 -0.51 4.23
C GLU A 181 19.43 -1.86 4.37
N ARG A 182 20.48 -2.08 3.56
CA ARG A 182 21.33 -3.27 3.70
C ARG A 182 22.04 -3.28 5.06
N PHE A 183 22.60 -2.15 5.48
CA PHE A 183 23.30 -2.04 6.75
C PHE A 183 22.36 -2.31 7.93
N ILE A 184 21.17 -1.72 7.93
CA ILE A 184 20.15 -1.97 8.96
C ILE A 184 19.75 -3.45 8.99
N SER A 185 19.53 -4.07 7.82
CA SER A 185 19.19 -5.49 7.72
C SER A 185 20.29 -6.38 8.32
N LEU A 186 21.56 -6.08 8.07
CA LEU A 186 22.69 -6.80 8.65
C LEU A 186 22.78 -6.62 10.18
N LEU A 187 22.51 -5.42 10.69
CA LEU A 187 22.45 -5.17 12.13
C LEU A 187 21.32 -5.93 12.82
N VAL A 188 20.15 -6.00 12.18
CA VAL A 188 19.02 -6.79 12.66
C VAL A 188 19.37 -8.27 12.73
N MET A 189 19.97 -8.82 11.66
CA MET A 189 20.44 -10.20 11.62
C MET A 189 21.51 -10.48 12.70
N LYS A 190 22.51 -9.60 12.83
CA LYS A 190 23.52 -9.72 13.87
C LYS A 190 22.90 -9.79 15.26
N LYS A 191 21.99 -8.85 15.57
CA LYS A 191 21.30 -8.82 16.86
C LYS A 191 20.45 -10.07 17.08
N TYR A 192 19.79 -10.59 16.06
CA TYR A 192 19.06 -11.84 16.13
C TYR A 192 19.99 -13.02 16.51
N PHE A 193 21.12 -13.17 15.81
CA PHE A 193 22.07 -14.25 16.10
C PHE A 193 22.72 -14.14 17.48
N GLU A 194 23.00 -12.92 17.94
CA GLU A 194 23.47 -12.69 19.33
C GLU A 194 22.41 -13.11 20.36
N LYS A 195 21.14 -12.74 20.14
CA LYS A 195 20.03 -13.05 21.06
C LYS A 195 19.65 -14.53 21.08
N THR A 196 19.86 -15.23 19.97
CA THR A 196 19.60 -16.68 19.85
C THR A 196 20.83 -17.55 20.18
N GLY A 197 21.94 -16.95 20.62
CA GLY A 197 23.17 -17.68 21.01
C GLY A 197 23.96 -18.23 19.83
N GLN A 198 23.67 -17.82 18.60
CA GLN A 198 24.40 -18.26 17.40
C GLN A 198 25.69 -17.46 17.15
N LEU A 199 25.80 -16.30 17.76
CA LEU A 199 27.02 -15.48 17.80
C LEU A 199 27.28 -15.03 19.23
N PRO A 200 28.58 -14.95 19.66
CA PRO A 200 28.92 -14.40 20.94
C PRO A 200 28.47 -12.93 21.03
N PRO A 201 28.05 -12.44 22.21
CA PRO A 201 27.74 -11.03 22.38
C PRO A 201 28.98 -10.19 22.10
N THR A 202 28.81 -9.12 21.32
CA THR A 202 29.91 -8.18 21.04
C THR A 202 30.18 -7.40 22.33
N ASN A 203 31.32 -7.60 22.94
CA ASN A 203 31.77 -6.73 24.03
C ASN A 203 31.81 -5.29 23.53
N ARG A 204 31.08 -4.42 24.22
CA ARG A 204 31.13 -2.97 24.04
C ARG A 204 32.37 -2.40 24.68
#